data_f759ceeefdf7c550a1afddfea5cd5956
#
_entry.id   f759ceeefdf7c550a1afddfea5cd5956
#
_cell.length_a   1.000
_cell.length_b   1.000
_cell.length_c   1.000
_cell.angle_alpha   90.00
_cell.angle_beta   90.00
_cell.angle_gamma   90.00
#
_symmetry.space_group_name_H-M   'P 1'
#
loop_
_entity.id
_entity.type
_entity.pdbx_description
1 polymer ?
#
loop_
_entity_poly.entity_id
_entity_poly.type
_entity_poly.pdbx_seq_one_letter_code
_entity_poly.pdbx_strand_id
1 'polypeptide(L)'
;YHKLLKQKIPKENIIFMSVHGDALHSSLRGAMVYYPDSRFRKTRFRIKGRVYQKRREYDSRLQFAKKENRRSAELSRSLGGSVISSFRKYGLPTHRGRTVRGYFYRRGKKSLPAVLRYSKVPTSIMVEVANLKNVKDRRSLLKSQTRQKMAEALVHSIGQHYQQNEALIARR
;
A
#
# COMPACT_ATOMS: atom_id res chain seq x y z
N TYR A 1 8.04 0.71 12.83
CA TYR A 1 9.16 0.44 11.94
C TYR A 1 10.48 0.42 12.71
N HIS A 2 10.87 1.50 13.39
CA HIS A 2 12.11 1.58 14.18
C HIS A 2 12.20 0.51 15.25
N LYS A 3 11.09 0.17 15.92
CA LYS A 3 11.07 -0.93 16.91
C LYS A 3 11.45 -2.26 16.27
N LEU A 4 10.94 -2.57 15.08
CA LEU A 4 11.28 -3.80 14.35
C LEU A 4 12.74 -3.82 13.91
N LEU A 5 13.28 -2.68 13.45
CA LEU A 5 14.71 -2.59 13.12
C LEU A 5 15.62 -2.81 14.34
N LYS A 6 15.23 -2.30 15.53
CA LYS A 6 15.96 -2.58 16.78
C LYS A 6 15.98 -4.07 17.16
N GLN A 7 14.97 -4.82 16.71
CA GLN A 7 14.91 -6.29 16.86
C GLN A 7 15.75 -7.03 15.80
N LYS A 8 16.62 -6.32 15.07
CA LYS A 8 17.46 -6.86 13.99
C LYS A 8 16.69 -7.51 12.84
N ILE A 9 15.39 -7.22 12.70
CA ILE A 9 14.61 -7.66 11.55
C ILE A 9 15.09 -6.89 10.32
N PRO A 10 15.53 -7.58 9.25
CA PRO A 10 15.91 -6.92 8.01
C PRO A 10 14.79 -6.04 7.48
N LYS A 11 15.11 -4.83 7.06
CA LYS A 11 14.11 -3.85 6.58
C LYS A 11 13.31 -4.37 5.39
N GLU A 12 13.88 -5.26 4.61
CA GLU A 12 13.28 -5.93 3.46
C GLU A 12 12.17 -6.90 3.86
N ASN A 13 12.24 -7.45 5.08
CA ASN A 13 11.23 -8.35 5.64
C ASN A 13 10.09 -7.59 6.34
N ILE A 14 10.08 -6.26 6.26
CA ILE A 14 9.04 -5.44 6.84
C ILE A 14 8.13 -4.91 5.73
N ILE A 15 6.84 -5.22 5.85
CA ILE A 15 5.79 -4.71 4.96
C ILE A 15 4.93 -3.69 5.71
N PHE A 16 4.63 -2.58 5.08
CA PHE A 16 3.59 -1.66 5.51
C PHE A 16 2.37 -1.80 4.58
N MET A 17 1.27 -2.25 5.15
CA MET A 17 -0.01 -2.38 4.44
C MET A 17 -1.08 -1.56 5.17
N SER A 18 -1.61 -0.55 4.51
CA SER A 18 -2.72 0.26 5.01
C SER A 18 -4.01 -0.17 4.33
N VAL A 19 -4.98 -0.65 5.10
CA VAL A 19 -6.26 -1.16 4.57
C VAL A 19 -7.33 -0.09 4.72
N HIS A 20 -7.97 0.26 3.62
CA HIS A 20 -8.94 1.34 3.50
C HIS A 20 -10.21 0.89 2.73
N GLY A 21 -11.24 1.69 2.83
CA GLY A 21 -12.39 1.68 1.91
C GLY A 21 -12.41 2.97 1.11
N ASP A 22 -12.44 2.86 -0.21
CA ASP A 22 -12.49 4.00 -1.12
C ASP A 22 -13.86 4.69 -1.12
N ALA A 23 -13.91 5.89 -1.66
CA ALA A 23 -15.13 6.70 -1.84
C ALA A 23 -15.22 7.28 -3.26
N LEU A 24 -15.01 6.45 -4.28
CA LEU A 24 -15.13 6.79 -5.69
C LEU A 24 -16.59 6.99 -6.12
N HIS A 25 -16.82 7.21 -7.41
CA HIS A 25 -18.17 7.25 -7.97
C HIS A 25 -18.92 5.93 -7.65
N SER A 26 -20.23 6.03 -7.36
CA SER A 26 -21.04 4.88 -6.90
C SER A 26 -21.15 3.73 -7.91
N SER A 27 -20.99 4.00 -9.21
CA SER A 27 -20.95 2.96 -10.26
C SER A 27 -19.69 2.11 -10.25
N LEU A 28 -18.59 2.59 -9.64
CA LEU A 28 -17.33 1.87 -9.54
C LEU A 28 -17.36 0.96 -8.32
N ARG A 29 -16.72 -0.21 -8.42
CA ARG A 29 -16.66 -1.19 -7.34
C ARG A 29 -15.35 -2.00 -7.36
N GLY A 30 -15.12 -2.69 -6.26
CA GLY A 30 -14.04 -3.67 -6.11
C GLY A 30 -12.73 -3.04 -5.66
N ALA A 31 -11.81 -3.92 -5.31
CA ALA A 31 -10.53 -3.55 -4.72
C ALA A 31 -9.56 -2.94 -5.71
N MET A 32 -8.71 -2.05 -5.21
CA MET A 32 -7.52 -1.53 -5.89
C MET A 32 -6.40 -1.26 -4.89
N VAL A 33 -5.20 -1.09 -5.39
CA VAL A 33 -3.99 -0.88 -4.58
C VAL A 33 -3.24 0.34 -5.06
N TYR A 34 -2.77 1.15 -4.11
CA TYR A 34 -1.81 2.21 -4.37
C TYR A 34 -0.42 1.81 -3.85
N TYR A 35 0.62 2.16 -4.61
CA TYR A 35 2.02 2.00 -4.24
C TYR A 35 2.79 3.32 -4.38
N PRO A 36 3.92 3.53 -3.69
CA PRO A 36 4.69 4.77 -3.75
C PRO A 36 5.55 4.84 -5.00
N ASP A 37 4.94 5.17 -6.16
CA ASP A 37 5.66 5.30 -7.43
C ASP A 37 6.77 6.34 -7.33
N SER A 38 8.00 5.94 -7.63
CA SER A 38 9.21 6.76 -7.50
C SER A 38 9.19 8.03 -8.33
N ARG A 39 8.40 8.08 -9.42
CA ARG A 39 8.21 9.27 -10.27
C ARG A 39 7.44 10.38 -9.56
N PHE A 40 6.59 10.03 -8.60
CA PHE A 40 5.73 10.96 -7.85
C PHE A 40 6.15 11.10 -6.39
N ARG A 41 7.10 10.29 -5.89
CA ARG A 41 7.64 10.36 -4.55
C ARG A 41 8.88 11.24 -4.53
N LYS A 42 8.78 12.39 -3.88
CA LYS A 42 9.92 13.28 -3.68
C LYS A 42 11.01 12.58 -2.85
N THR A 43 12.27 12.92 -3.09
CA THR A 43 13.40 12.40 -2.32
C THR A 43 13.61 13.11 -0.99
N ARG A 44 13.05 14.31 -0.83
CA ARG A 44 13.14 15.11 0.40
C ARG A 44 11.79 15.65 0.78
N PHE A 45 11.45 15.50 2.05
CA PHE A 45 10.23 16.06 2.64
C PHE A 45 10.56 16.84 3.91
N ARG A 46 9.90 17.96 4.07
CA ARG A 46 9.83 18.69 5.34
C ARG A 46 8.48 18.40 5.95
N ILE A 47 8.48 17.68 7.07
CA ILE A 47 7.25 17.35 7.79
C ILE A 47 6.96 18.51 8.72
N LYS A 48 5.82 19.18 8.51
CA LYS A 48 5.32 20.28 9.33
C LYS A 48 4.05 19.80 10.04
N GLY A 49 3.86 20.22 11.27
CA GLY A 49 2.61 20.03 12.02
C GLY A 49 2.82 19.56 13.44
N ARG A 50 2.13 20.21 14.39
CA ARG A 50 2.21 19.93 15.84
C ARG A 50 1.91 18.48 16.19
N VAL A 51 0.99 17.83 15.47
CA VAL A 51 0.62 16.41 15.71
C VAL A 51 1.82 15.48 15.50
N TYR A 52 2.65 15.73 14.49
CA TYR A 52 3.83 14.91 14.23
C TYR A 52 4.97 15.20 15.19
N GLN A 53 5.13 16.46 15.61
CA GLN A 53 6.19 16.88 16.55
C GLN A 53 6.08 16.21 17.92
N LYS A 54 4.86 15.84 18.34
CA LYS A 54 4.60 15.13 19.59
C LYS A 54 4.95 13.64 19.53
N ARG A 55 5.29 13.09 18.37
CA ARG A 55 5.62 11.66 18.22
C ARG A 55 7.08 11.42 18.57
N ARG A 56 7.34 10.39 19.36
CA ARG A 56 8.69 10.00 19.81
C ARG A 56 9.67 9.75 18.65
N GLU A 57 9.16 9.35 17.49
CA GLU A 57 9.92 9.02 16.28
C GLU A 57 9.87 10.14 15.24
N TYR A 58 9.57 11.37 15.66
CA TYR A 58 9.47 12.51 14.75
C TYR A 58 10.82 12.86 14.14
N ASP A 59 10.84 12.88 12.82
CA ASP A 59 11.94 13.43 12.03
C ASP A 59 11.39 14.56 11.15
N SER A 60 11.88 15.78 11.37
CA SER A 60 11.44 16.96 10.62
C SER A 60 11.86 16.93 9.14
N ARG A 61 12.84 16.11 8.80
CA ARG A 61 13.41 15.98 7.45
C ARG A 61 13.49 14.53 7.05
N LEU A 62 12.54 14.07 6.23
CA LEU A 62 12.63 12.77 5.61
C LEU A 62 13.43 12.85 4.31
N GLN A 63 14.40 11.97 4.19
CA GLN A 63 15.23 11.86 3.00
C GLN A 63 15.26 10.42 2.52
N PHE A 64 15.17 10.24 1.19
CA PHE A 64 15.22 8.95 0.52
C PHE A 64 16.26 9.02 -0.59
N ALA A 65 17.14 8.04 -0.68
CA ALA A 65 18.00 7.88 -1.85
C ALA A 65 17.15 7.53 -3.09
N LYS A 66 17.53 8.02 -4.26
CA LYS A 66 16.83 7.71 -5.54
C LYS A 66 16.74 6.20 -5.79
N LYS A 67 17.82 5.46 -5.49
CA LYS A 67 17.88 3.99 -5.61
C LYS A 67 16.86 3.32 -4.67
N GLU A 68 16.77 3.77 -3.42
CA GLU A 68 15.80 3.25 -2.45
C GLU A 68 14.35 3.54 -2.88
N ASN A 69 14.07 4.73 -3.40
CA ASN A 69 12.75 5.05 -3.93
C ASN A 69 12.34 4.15 -5.09
N ARG A 70 13.25 3.86 -6.02
CA ARG A 70 12.98 2.94 -7.14
C ARG A 70 12.72 1.53 -6.64
N ARG A 71 13.60 1.00 -5.80
CA ARG A 71 13.45 -0.33 -5.20
C ARG A 71 12.13 -0.45 -4.41
N SER A 72 11.80 0.56 -3.61
CA SER A 72 10.52 0.61 -2.88
C SER A 72 9.31 0.59 -3.83
N ALA A 73 9.37 1.31 -4.94
CA ALA A 73 8.30 1.31 -5.95
C ALA A 73 8.13 -0.07 -6.61
N GLU A 74 9.22 -0.75 -6.91
CA GLU A 74 9.24 -2.10 -7.53
C GLU A 74 8.64 -3.14 -6.57
N LEU A 75 9.15 -3.24 -5.36
CA LEU A 75 8.66 -4.17 -4.33
C LEU A 75 7.19 -3.91 -4.00
N SER A 76 6.82 -2.65 -3.81
CA SER A 76 5.44 -2.28 -3.48
C SER A 76 4.47 -2.53 -4.64
N ARG A 77 4.89 -2.32 -5.88
CA ARG A 77 4.10 -2.64 -7.07
C ARG A 77 3.90 -4.14 -7.21
N SER A 78 4.94 -4.94 -6.96
CA SER A 78 4.87 -6.40 -6.95
C SER A 78 3.85 -6.89 -5.92
N LEU A 79 3.95 -6.44 -4.66
CA LEU A 79 2.97 -6.78 -3.62
C LEU A 79 1.55 -6.35 -4.01
N GLY A 80 1.38 -5.16 -4.60
CA GLY A 80 0.09 -4.71 -5.09
C GLY A 80 -0.50 -5.62 -6.17
N GLY A 81 0.34 -6.14 -7.06
CA GLY A 81 -0.04 -7.17 -8.05
C GLY A 81 -0.50 -8.46 -7.39
N SER A 82 0.26 -8.96 -6.41
CA SER A 82 -0.09 -10.16 -5.64
C SER A 82 -1.41 -10.01 -4.89
N VAL A 83 -1.69 -8.82 -4.30
CA VAL A 83 -2.99 -8.54 -3.67
C VAL A 83 -4.15 -8.66 -4.68
N ILE A 84 -4.03 -8.02 -5.83
CA ILE A 84 -5.09 -8.06 -6.84
C ILE A 84 -5.29 -9.47 -7.40
N SER A 85 -4.21 -10.21 -7.63
CA SER A 85 -4.27 -11.62 -8.04
C SER A 85 -4.97 -12.48 -6.99
N SER A 86 -4.60 -12.32 -5.72
CA SER A 86 -5.21 -13.04 -4.60
C SER A 86 -6.69 -12.71 -4.45
N PHE A 87 -7.09 -11.43 -4.55
CA PHE A 87 -8.50 -11.05 -4.49
C PHE A 87 -9.32 -11.76 -5.59
N ARG A 88 -8.80 -11.82 -6.81
CA ARG A 88 -9.46 -12.57 -7.91
C ARG A 88 -9.55 -14.06 -7.63
N LYS A 89 -8.47 -14.66 -7.13
CA LYS A 89 -8.43 -16.09 -6.74
C LYS A 89 -9.49 -16.43 -5.69
N TYR A 90 -9.74 -15.52 -4.74
CA TYR A 90 -10.75 -15.70 -3.69
C TYR A 90 -12.17 -15.25 -4.12
N GLY A 91 -12.38 -14.94 -5.40
CA GLY A 91 -13.67 -14.51 -5.92
C GLY A 91 -14.13 -13.12 -5.44
N LEU A 92 -13.19 -12.30 -4.98
CA LEU A 92 -13.45 -10.94 -4.53
C LEU A 92 -13.42 -9.96 -5.70
N PRO A 93 -14.32 -8.97 -5.75
CA PRO A 93 -14.35 -8.01 -6.84
C PRO A 93 -13.11 -7.12 -6.84
N THR A 94 -12.56 -6.89 -8.02
CA THR A 94 -11.49 -5.91 -8.26
C THR A 94 -11.99 -4.80 -9.18
N HIS A 95 -11.41 -3.61 -9.04
CA HIS A 95 -11.75 -2.45 -9.87
C HIS A 95 -11.60 -2.77 -11.37
N ARG A 96 -12.55 -2.28 -12.20
CA ARG A 96 -12.54 -2.47 -13.66
C ARG A 96 -11.44 -1.67 -14.27
N GLY A 97 -10.53 -1.47 -14.54
CA GLY A 97 -9.48 -0.63 -15.09
C GLY A 97 -8.18 -0.87 -14.34
N ARG A 98 -7.40 0.17 -14.19
CA ARG A 98 -6.09 0.06 -13.53
C ARG A 98 -6.25 -0.23 -12.03
N THR A 99 -5.97 -1.46 -11.62
CA THR A 99 -6.11 -1.92 -10.24
C THR A 99 -4.91 -1.60 -9.35
N VAL A 100 -3.70 -1.50 -9.91
CA VAL A 100 -2.49 -1.13 -9.19
C VAL A 100 -2.01 0.23 -9.68
N ARG A 101 -2.03 1.23 -8.81
CA ARG A 101 -1.85 2.65 -9.13
C ARG A 101 -0.68 3.25 -8.38
N GLY A 102 0.17 3.99 -9.08
CA GLY A 102 1.28 4.74 -8.48
C GLY A 102 0.91 6.16 -8.04
N TYR A 103 -0.32 6.60 -8.28
CA TYR A 103 -0.82 7.94 -7.92
C TYR A 103 -2.34 8.02 -8.01
N PHE A 104 -2.90 9.07 -7.42
CA PHE A 104 -4.26 9.55 -7.66
C PHE A 104 -4.25 11.04 -8.03
N TYR A 105 -5.34 11.52 -8.56
CA TYR A 105 -5.49 12.95 -8.84
C TYR A 105 -6.06 13.70 -7.64
N ARG A 106 -5.39 14.78 -7.24
CA ARG A 106 -5.87 15.72 -6.24
C ARG A 106 -5.76 17.13 -6.81
N ARG A 107 -6.89 17.79 -6.99
CA ARG A 107 -6.95 19.14 -7.60
C ARG A 107 -6.18 19.19 -8.92
N GLY A 108 -6.44 18.26 -9.83
CA GLY A 108 -5.80 18.17 -11.14
C GLY A 108 -4.33 17.69 -11.15
N LYS A 109 -3.70 17.51 -9.98
CA LYS A 109 -2.28 17.11 -9.88
C LYS A 109 -2.14 15.66 -9.43
N LYS A 110 -1.17 14.94 -10.00
CA LYS A 110 -0.80 13.59 -9.57
C LYS A 110 -0.19 13.64 -8.16
N SER A 111 -0.72 12.85 -7.26
CA SER A 111 -0.34 12.84 -5.85
C SER A 111 -0.27 11.41 -5.32
N LEU A 112 0.57 11.18 -4.32
CA LEU A 112 0.61 9.93 -3.57
C LEU A 112 -0.28 10.01 -2.33
N PRO A 113 -0.94 8.91 -1.92
CA PRO A 113 -1.53 8.81 -0.60
C PRO A 113 -0.54 9.21 0.49
N ALA A 114 -0.99 9.99 1.47
CA ALA A 114 -0.11 10.54 2.50
C ALA A 114 0.63 9.44 3.29
N VAL A 115 -0.06 8.34 3.59
CA VAL A 115 0.49 7.18 4.30
C VAL A 115 1.67 6.52 3.56
N LEU A 116 1.67 6.56 2.23
CA LEU A 116 2.74 6.02 1.40
C LEU A 116 3.85 7.03 1.14
N ARG A 117 3.50 8.32 1.10
CA ARG A 117 4.43 9.40 0.77
C ARG A 117 5.60 9.47 1.75
N TYR A 118 5.32 9.24 3.02
CA TYR A 118 6.27 9.38 4.12
C TYR A 118 6.76 8.05 4.70
N SER A 119 6.28 6.91 4.20
CA SER A 119 6.72 5.61 4.69
C SER A 119 8.19 5.36 4.33
N LYS A 120 9.01 5.01 5.32
CA LYS A 120 10.39 4.52 5.13
C LYS A 120 10.46 3.00 4.92
N VAL A 121 9.34 2.31 5.08
CA VAL A 121 9.28 0.86 4.86
C VAL A 121 9.48 0.57 3.37
N PRO A 122 10.43 -0.30 2.99
CA PRO A 122 10.74 -0.57 1.58
C PRO A 122 9.54 -1.07 0.79
N THR A 123 8.75 -1.96 1.37
CA THR A 123 7.51 -2.48 0.76
C THR A 123 6.31 -1.85 1.44
N SER A 124 5.65 -0.92 0.75
CA SER A 124 4.54 -0.12 1.32
C SER A 124 3.38 -0.03 0.33
N ILE A 125 2.19 -0.45 0.72
CA ILE A 125 0.98 -0.33 -0.09
C ILE A 125 -0.19 0.22 0.71
N MET A 126 -1.14 0.81 0.01
CA MET A 126 -2.47 1.11 0.51
C MET A 126 -3.49 0.33 -0.31
N VAL A 127 -4.26 -0.52 0.36
CA VAL A 127 -5.26 -1.39 -0.27
C VAL A 127 -6.63 -0.79 -0.01
N GLU A 128 -7.30 -0.40 -1.07
CA GLU A 128 -8.72 -0.07 -1.05
C GLU A 128 -9.50 -1.36 -1.30
N VAL A 129 -10.04 -1.96 -0.25
CA VAL A 129 -10.69 -3.28 -0.35
C VAL A 129 -12.06 -3.23 -1.01
N ALA A 130 -12.69 -2.08 -1.02
CA ALA A 130 -14.04 -1.87 -1.57
C ALA A 130 -14.32 -0.38 -1.76
N ASN A 131 -15.32 -0.02 -2.59
CA ASN A 131 -15.82 1.34 -2.70
C ASN A 131 -17.05 1.55 -1.80
N LEU A 132 -16.89 2.35 -0.75
CA LEU A 132 -17.94 2.61 0.24
C LEU A 132 -19.16 3.36 -0.32
N LYS A 133 -19.05 4.02 -1.48
CA LYS A 133 -20.19 4.62 -2.18
C LYS A 133 -20.97 3.61 -3.03
N ASN A 134 -20.40 2.44 -3.33
CA ASN A 134 -21.07 1.39 -4.07
C ASN A 134 -21.91 0.51 -3.13
N VAL A 135 -23.21 0.37 -3.40
CA VAL A 135 -24.14 -0.39 -2.54
C VAL A 135 -23.76 -1.88 -2.45
N LYS A 136 -23.32 -2.48 -3.56
CA LYS A 136 -22.93 -3.91 -3.58
C LYS A 136 -21.67 -4.14 -2.73
N ASP A 137 -20.69 -3.24 -2.82
CA ASP A 137 -19.48 -3.34 -2.02
C ASP A 137 -19.76 -3.14 -0.52
N ARG A 138 -20.60 -2.14 -0.15
CA ARG A 138 -21.02 -1.96 1.25
C ARG A 138 -21.71 -3.20 1.81
N ARG A 139 -22.70 -3.75 1.07
CA ARG A 139 -23.41 -4.97 1.51
C ARG A 139 -22.46 -6.15 1.64
N SER A 140 -21.47 -6.28 0.76
CA SER A 140 -20.45 -7.32 0.86
C SER A 140 -19.58 -7.18 2.10
N LEU A 141 -19.16 -5.97 2.45
CA LEU A 141 -18.36 -5.70 3.66
C LEU A 141 -19.09 -6.02 4.98
N LEU A 142 -20.42 -5.95 5.01
CA LEU A 142 -21.20 -6.33 6.19
C LEU A 142 -21.16 -7.83 6.47
N LYS A 143 -20.91 -8.66 5.46
CA LYS A 143 -20.83 -10.12 5.61
C LYS A 143 -19.49 -10.52 6.20
N SER A 144 -19.50 -11.24 7.32
CA SER A 144 -18.28 -11.77 7.99
C SER A 144 -17.46 -12.65 7.06
N GLN A 145 -18.11 -13.53 6.30
CA GLN A 145 -17.46 -14.41 5.32
C GLN A 145 -16.69 -13.62 4.24
N THR A 146 -17.23 -12.47 3.78
CA THR A 146 -16.51 -11.62 2.81
C THR A 146 -15.27 -11.01 3.43
N ARG A 147 -15.37 -10.51 4.67
CA ARG A 147 -14.20 -9.95 5.38
C ARG A 147 -13.15 -11.02 5.65
N GLN A 148 -13.57 -12.24 6.01
CA GLN A 148 -12.67 -13.38 6.19
C GLN A 148 -11.91 -13.70 4.88
N LYS A 149 -12.61 -13.83 3.75
CA LYS A 149 -11.98 -14.03 2.44
C LYS A 149 -11.00 -12.90 2.07
N MET A 150 -11.32 -11.65 2.42
CA MET A 150 -10.40 -10.53 2.21
C MET A 150 -9.13 -10.68 3.05
N ALA A 151 -9.25 -11.06 4.31
CA ALA A 151 -8.09 -11.31 5.17
C ALA A 151 -7.21 -12.44 4.64
N GLU A 152 -7.81 -13.56 4.25
CA GLU A 152 -7.11 -14.70 3.65
C GLU A 152 -6.39 -14.32 2.35
N ALA A 153 -7.06 -13.54 1.48
CA ALA A 153 -6.45 -13.05 0.25
C ALA A 153 -5.25 -12.13 0.53
N LEU A 154 -5.33 -11.28 1.56
CA LEU A 154 -4.21 -10.43 1.95
C LEU A 154 -3.03 -11.26 2.50
N VAL A 155 -3.29 -12.25 3.37
CA VAL A 155 -2.25 -13.16 3.89
C VAL A 155 -1.60 -13.94 2.74
N HIS A 156 -2.41 -14.51 1.85
CA HIS A 156 -1.91 -15.24 0.68
C HIS A 156 -1.03 -14.34 -0.21
N SER A 157 -1.41 -13.08 -0.40
CA SER A 157 -0.64 -12.13 -1.21
C SER A 157 0.74 -11.81 -0.63
N ILE A 158 0.87 -11.79 0.70
CA ILE A 158 2.15 -11.59 1.39
C ILE A 158 3.08 -12.79 1.12
N GLY A 159 2.57 -14.01 1.25
CA GLY A 159 3.33 -15.23 0.94
C GLY A 159 3.82 -15.24 -0.51
N GLN A 160 2.94 -14.97 -1.47
CA GLN A 160 3.30 -14.87 -2.89
C GLN A 160 4.36 -13.78 -3.14
N HIS A 161 4.24 -12.63 -2.48
CA HIS A 161 5.20 -11.55 -2.65
C HIS A 161 6.62 -11.95 -2.24
N TYR A 162 6.78 -12.63 -1.11
CA TYR A 162 8.08 -13.11 -0.67
C TYR A 162 8.66 -14.15 -1.61
N GLN A 163 7.88 -15.14 -2.03
CA GLN A 163 8.30 -16.16 -3.00
C GLN A 163 8.78 -15.54 -4.33
N GLN A 164 8.01 -14.59 -4.88
CA GLN A 164 8.34 -13.95 -6.16
C GLN A 164 9.53 -13.00 -6.10
N ASN A 165 9.86 -12.46 -4.94
CA ASN A 165 10.88 -11.42 -4.78
C ASN A 165 12.07 -11.89 -3.92
N GLU A 166 12.23 -13.18 -3.68
CA GLU A 166 13.32 -13.71 -2.85
C GLU A 166 14.68 -13.20 -3.31
N ALA A 167 14.99 -13.30 -4.61
CA ALA A 167 16.24 -12.79 -5.18
C ALA A 167 16.38 -11.26 -5.07
N LEU A 168 15.29 -10.51 -5.15
CA LEU A 168 15.29 -9.04 -5.03
C LEU A 168 15.44 -8.62 -3.55
N ILE A 169 14.87 -9.40 -2.63
CA ILE A 169 14.95 -9.18 -1.18
C ILE A 169 16.34 -9.53 -0.67
N ALA A 170 16.97 -10.60 -1.16
CA ALA A 170 18.30 -11.06 -0.78
C ALA A 170 19.44 -10.15 -1.29
N ARG A 171 19.23 -9.36 -2.33
CA ARG A 171 20.23 -8.38 -2.81
C ARG A 171 20.38 -7.25 -1.81
N ARG A 172 21.37 -7.37 -0.92
CA ARG A 172 21.77 -6.37 0.08
C ARG A 172 22.55 -5.21 -0.54
#